data_635edb2fb45416448f51d2cc27c8d337
#
_entry.id   635edb2fb45416448f51d2cc27c8d337
#
_cell.length_a   1.000
_cell.length_b   1.000
_cell.length_c   1.000
_cell.angle_alpha   90.00
_cell.angle_beta   90.00
_cell.angle_gamma   90.00
#
_symmetry.space_group_name_H-M   'P 1'
#
loop_
_entity.id
_entity.type
_entity.pdbx_description
1 polymer ?
#
loop_
_entity_poly.entity_id
_entity_poly.type
_entity_poly.pdbx_seq_one_letter_code
_entity_poly.pdbx_strand_id
1 'polypeptide(L)'
;MNNLTSRALELQRLAHELIYLGVDGEPIYSDTFCRLNKDVLLQCDSLFLLRGSTSDEEANLCLALLLGYNATIYDYGNKERNKQSVLDRAFEVLEQLPASLLKVRLLTYC
;
A
#
# COMPACT_ATOMS: atom_id res chain seq x y z
N MET A 1 -12.84 -16.98 5.77
CA MET A 1 -12.72 -15.50 5.79
C MET A 1 -11.32 -15.09 5.35
N ASN A 2 -11.25 -14.15 4.46
CA ASN A 2 -9.97 -13.74 3.92
C ASN A 2 -9.40 -12.54 4.70
N ASN A 3 -8.52 -12.82 5.66
CA ASN A 3 -7.89 -11.77 6.46
C ASN A 3 -6.91 -10.93 5.66
N LEU A 4 -6.34 -11.48 4.59
CA LEU A 4 -5.37 -10.76 3.78
C LEU A 4 -6.01 -9.58 3.05
N THR A 5 -7.19 -9.78 2.44
CA THR A 5 -7.92 -8.70 1.78
C THR A 5 -8.30 -7.62 2.79
N SER A 6 -8.78 -8.00 3.98
CA SER A 6 -9.12 -7.03 5.03
C SER A 6 -7.91 -6.21 5.46
N ARG A 7 -6.75 -6.87 5.62
CA ARG A 7 -5.51 -6.18 6.00
C ARG A 7 -5.03 -5.25 4.88
N ALA A 8 -5.16 -5.68 3.63
CA ALA A 8 -4.78 -4.84 2.49
C ALA A 8 -5.67 -3.59 2.41
N LEU A 9 -6.96 -3.74 2.63
CA LEU A 9 -7.88 -2.60 2.64
C LEU A 9 -7.60 -1.65 3.79
N GLU A 10 -7.26 -2.17 4.96
CA GLU A 10 -6.89 -1.35 6.11
C GLU A 10 -5.60 -0.56 5.84
N LEU A 11 -4.62 -1.18 5.20
CA LEU A 11 -3.39 -0.47 4.82
C LEU A 11 -3.70 0.65 3.82
N GLN A 12 -4.58 0.39 2.85
CA GLN A 12 -5.01 1.44 1.91
C GLN A 12 -5.64 2.61 2.66
N ARG A 13 -6.48 2.33 3.65
CA ARG A 13 -7.11 3.37 4.46
C ARG A 13 -6.07 4.20 5.23
N LEU A 14 -5.12 3.53 5.88
CA LEU A 14 -4.05 4.20 6.62
C LEU A 14 -3.17 5.06 5.70
N ALA A 15 -2.85 4.54 4.52
CA ALA A 15 -2.06 5.29 3.54
C ALA A 15 -2.80 6.56 3.09
N HIS A 16 -4.11 6.47 2.88
CA HIS A 16 -4.92 7.64 2.56
C HIS A 16 -4.90 8.67 3.69
N GLU A 17 -5.03 8.22 4.94
CA GLU A 17 -4.95 9.14 6.08
C GLU A 17 -3.62 9.88 6.09
N LEU A 18 -2.52 9.18 5.82
CA LEU A 18 -1.20 9.78 5.81
C LEU A 18 -1.04 10.78 4.67
N ILE A 19 -1.48 10.41 3.47
CA ILE A 19 -1.37 11.27 2.28
C ILE A 19 -2.16 12.57 2.45
N TYR A 20 -3.35 12.48 3.01
CA TYR A 20 -4.26 13.62 3.13
C TYR A 20 -4.19 14.32 4.48
N LEU A 21 -3.20 13.98 5.29
CA LEU A 21 -3.02 14.63 6.60
C LEU A 21 -2.79 16.14 6.39
N GLY A 22 -3.65 16.95 7.00
CA GLY A 22 -3.56 18.40 6.91
C GLY A 22 -4.25 19.03 5.71
N VAL A 23 -4.85 18.23 4.82
CA VAL A 23 -5.53 18.75 3.61
C VAL A 23 -6.71 19.64 3.97
N ASP A 24 -7.37 19.37 5.10
CA ASP A 24 -8.53 20.15 5.57
C ASP A 24 -8.13 21.43 6.31
N GLY A 25 -6.84 21.77 6.36
CA GLY A 25 -6.34 22.95 7.04
C GLY A 25 -6.05 22.76 8.51
N GLU A 26 -6.26 21.57 9.05
CA GLU A 26 -5.93 21.27 10.44
C GLU A 26 -4.42 21.24 10.64
N PRO A 27 -3.91 21.70 11.81
CA PRO A 27 -2.48 21.62 12.08
C PRO A 27 -1.98 20.18 12.06
N ILE A 28 -0.80 19.96 11.47
CA ILE A 28 -0.15 18.67 11.49
C ILE A 28 0.87 18.67 12.62
N TYR A 29 0.65 17.82 13.63
CA TYR A 29 1.60 17.66 14.73
C TYR A 29 2.64 16.62 14.36
N SER A 30 3.90 16.91 14.68
CA SER A 30 5.02 16.01 14.38
C SER A 30 4.79 14.60 14.92
N ASP A 31 4.28 14.50 16.14
CA ASP A 31 4.04 13.21 16.77
C ASP A 31 2.99 12.40 16.02
N THR A 32 1.91 13.06 15.58
CA THR A 32 0.85 12.40 14.82
C THR A 32 1.38 11.91 13.49
N PHE A 33 2.10 12.77 12.78
CA PHE A 33 2.69 12.40 11.50
C PHE A 33 3.66 11.23 11.63
N CYS A 34 4.60 11.32 12.56
CA CYS A 34 5.62 10.28 12.75
C CYS A 34 5.00 8.94 13.13
N ARG A 35 3.99 8.97 14.00
CA ARG A 35 3.30 7.75 14.42
C ARG A 35 2.57 7.10 13.25
N LEU A 36 1.83 7.90 12.47
CA LEU A 36 1.08 7.38 11.34
C LEU A 36 2.03 6.84 10.26
N ASN A 37 3.11 7.57 9.97
CA ASN A 37 4.13 7.12 9.03
C ASN A 37 4.71 5.77 9.47
N LYS A 38 5.03 5.63 10.76
CA LYS A 38 5.57 4.39 11.30
C LYS A 38 4.55 3.25 11.20
N ASP A 39 3.28 3.52 11.52
CA ASP A 39 2.23 2.50 11.45
C ASP A 39 2.04 2.01 10.02
N VAL A 40 2.01 2.92 9.05
CA VAL A 40 1.89 2.56 7.63
C VAL A 40 3.09 1.69 7.21
N LEU A 41 4.29 2.11 7.56
CA LEU A 41 5.51 1.39 7.18
C LEU A 41 5.55 -0.01 7.80
N LEU A 42 5.17 -0.14 9.07
CA LEU A 42 5.12 -1.45 9.74
C LEU A 42 4.11 -2.38 9.08
N GLN A 43 2.95 -1.86 8.70
CA GLN A 43 1.96 -2.66 7.99
C GLN A 43 2.48 -3.07 6.61
N CYS A 44 3.13 -2.16 5.89
CA CYS A 44 3.74 -2.48 4.60
C CYS A 44 4.75 -3.62 4.75
N ASP A 45 5.66 -3.50 5.69
CA ASP A 45 6.72 -4.51 5.87
C ASP A 45 6.14 -5.86 6.28
N SER A 46 5.09 -5.85 7.10
CA SER A 46 4.41 -7.08 7.51
C SER A 46 3.72 -7.74 6.32
N LEU A 47 2.98 -6.96 5.52
CA LEU A 47 2.23 -7.49 4.38
C LEU A 47 3.12 -7.81 3.19
N PHE A 48 4.27 -7.17 3.07
CA PHE A 48 5.21 -7.41 1.99
C PHE A 48 5.65 -8.88 1.92
N LEU A 49 5.72 -9.55 3.06
CA LEU A 49 6.15 -10.94 3.16
C LEU A 49 5.06 -11.93 2.71
N LEU A 50 3.84 -11.45 2.49
CA LEU A 50 2.71 -12.29 2.15
C LEU A 50 2.42 -12.24 0.65
N ARG A 51 1.69 -13.23 0.16
CA ARG A 51 1.26 -13.32 -1.23
C ARG A 51 -0.23 -13.62 -1.27
N GLY A 52 -0.93 -13.02 -2.24
CA GLY A 52 -2.32 -13.35 -2.47
C GLY A 52 -2.47 -14.73 -3.07
N SER A 53 -3.54 -15.43 -2.73
CA SER A 53 -3.83 -16.76 -3.29
C SER A 53 -4.64 -16.69 -4.59
N THR A 54 -5.24 -15.53 -4.89
CA THR A 54 -5.92 -15.28 -6.16
C THR A 54 -5.35 -14.01 -6.79
N SER A 55 -5.64 -13.81 -8.09
CA SER A 55 -5.21 -12.60 -8.77
C SER A 55 -5.77 -11.34 -8.12
N ASP A 56 -7.04 -11.37 -7.69
CA ASP A 56 -7.67 -10.24 -7.02
C ASP A 56 -7.00 -9.94 -5.68
N GLU A 57 -6.71 -10.98 -4.89
CA GLU A 57 -6.01 -10.81 -3.63
C GLU A 57 -4.63 -10.21 -3.82
N GLU A 58 -3.87 -10.76 -4.74
CA GLU A 58 -2.51 -10.28 -5.01
C GLU A 58 -2.54 -8.84 -5.52
N ALA A 59 -3.50 -8.51 -6.39
CA ALA A 59 -3.65 -7.16 -6.90
C ALA A 59 -3.99 -6.16 -5.80
N ASN A 60 -4.92 -6.52 -4.91
CA ASN A 60 -5.26 -5.68 -3.76
C ASN A 60 -4.07 -5.50 -2.83
N LEU A 61 -3.30 -6.55 -2.61
CA LEU A 61 -2.11 -6.50 -1.77
C LEU A 61 -1.04 -5.60 -2.39
N CYS A 62 -0.78 -5.75 -3.69
CA CYS A 62 0.18 -4.90 -4.39
C CYS A 62 -0.25 -3.43 -4.36
N LEU A 63 -1.53 -3.16 -4.59
CA LEU A 63 -2.06 -1.80 -4.53
C LEU A 63 -1.85 -1.18 -3.14
N ALA A 64 -2.18 -1.94 -2.10
CA ALA A 64 -2.00 -1.48 -0.71
C ALA A 64 -0.55 -1.17 -0.42
N LEU A 65 0.37 -2.05 -0.84
CA LEU A 65 1.80 -1.86 -0.60
C LEU A 65 2.35 -0.65 -1.35
N LEU A 66 1.95 -0.47 -2.61
CA LEU A 66 2.39 0.69 -3.40
C LEU A 66 1.86 1.99 -2.79
N LEU A 67 0.60 2.02 -2.38
CA LEU A 67 0.02 3.19 -1.71
C LEU A 67 0.77 3.47 -0.40
N GLY A 68 1.01 2.44 0.40
CA GLY A 68 1.68 2.59 1.70
C GLY A 68 3.10 3.09 1.55
N TYR A 69 3.89 2.45 0.68
CA TYR A 69 5.27 2.87 0.48
C TYR A 69 5.36 4.27 -0.16
N ASN A 70 4.42 4.62 -1.04
CA ASN A 70 4.40 5.96 -1.62
C ASN A 70 4.00 7.04 -0.61
N ALA A 71 3.16 6.68 0.37
CA ALA A 71 2.67 7.63 1.38
C ALA A 71 3.72 7.94 2.44
N THR A 72 4.62 7.00 2.75
CA THR A 72 5.62 7.19 3.81
C THR A 72 6.77 8.06 3.34
N ILE A 73 7.26 8.93 4.24
CA ILE A 73 8.42 9.78 3.97
C ILE A 73 9.68 9.19 4.59
N TYR A 74 9.55 8.68 5.83
CA TYR A 74 10.67 8.05 6.53
C TYR A 74 10.61 6.54 6.39
N ASP A 75 11.77 5.90 6.21
CA ASP A 75 11.86 4.45 6.14
C ASP A 75 13.14 3.98 6.84
N TYR A 76 13.33 2.66 6.84
CA TYR A 76 14.50 2.03 7.47
C TYR A 76 15.51 1.53 6.44
N GLY A 77 15.49 2.09 5.23
CA GLY A 77 16.44 1.77 4.18
C GLY A 77 15.99 0.69 3.21
N ASN A 78 14.83 0.08 3.43
CA ASN A 78 14.34 -1.02 2.60
C ASN A 78 13.23 -0.62 1.64
N LYS A 79 12.71 0.60 1.77
CA LYS A 79 11.50 1.01 1.05
C LYS A 79 11.63 0.90 -0.46
N GLU A 80 12.68 1.45 -1.03
CA GLU A 80 12.84 1.45 -2.49
C GLU A 80 13.01 0.05 -3.06
N ARG A 81 13.75 -0.80 -2.37
CA ARG A 81 13.94 -2.20 -2.79
C ARG A 81 12.62 -2.96 -2.71
N ASN A 82 11.89 -2.81 -1.61
CA ASN A 82 10.61 -3.48 -1.44
C ASN A 82 9.58 -2.98 -2.44
N LYS A 83 9.56 -1.68 -2.69
CA LYS A 83 8.67 -1.07 -3.67
C LYS A 83 8.93 -1.62 -5.06
N GLN A 84 10.20 -1.77 -5.46
CA GLN A 84 10.54 -2.34 -6.76
C GLN A 84 10.04 -3.78 -6.87
N SER A 85 10.23 -4.59 -5.82
CA SER A 85 9.69 -5.95 -5.79
C SER A 85 8.18 -5.98 -5.96
N VAL A 86 7.47 -5.06 -5.31
CA VAL A 86 6.01 -4.98 -5.43
C VAL A 86 5.62 -4.58 -6.84
N LEU A 87 6.34 -3.67 -7.47
CA LEU A 87 6.08 -3.30 -8.87
C LEU A 87 6.22 -4.50 -9.79
N ASP A 88 7.25 -5.32 -9.59
CA ASP A 88 7.43 -6.54 -10.39
C ASP A 88 6.26 -7.50 -10.21
N ARG A 89 5.79 -7.68 -8.96
CA ARG A 89 4.63 -8.50 -8.67
C ARG A 89 3.36 -7.93 -9.30
N ALA A 90 3.21 -6.61 -9.26
CA ALA A 90 2.04 -5.94 -9.85
C ALA A 90 2.00 -6.15 -11.36
N PHE A 91 3.12 -6.03 -12.06
CA PHE A 91 3.17 -6.28 -13.49
C PHE A 91 2.75 -7.72 -13.82
N GLU A 92 3.19 -8.70 -13.03
CA GLU A 92 2.79 -10.09 -13.24
C GLU A 92 1.29 -10.30 -13.07
N VAL A 93 0.71 -9.73 -12.00
CA VAL A 93 -0.70 -9.96 -11.72
C VAL A 93 -1.61 -9.17 -12.67
N LEU A 94 -1.15 -8.03 -13.18
CA LEU A 94 -1.93 -7.23 -14.14
C LEU A 94 -2.27 -8.02 -15.40
N GLU A 95 -1.38 -8.89 -15.83
CA GLU A 95 -1.62 -9.74 -17.00
C GLU A 95 -2.76 -10.73 -16.78
N GLN A 96 -3.03 -11.08 -15.52
CA GLN A 96 -4.04 -12.06 -15.15
C GLN A 96 -5.38 -11.44 -14.78
N LEU A 97 -5.42 -10.12 -14.59
CA LEU A 97 -6.64 -9.45 -14.15
C LEU A 97 -7.57 -9.15 -15.33
N PRO A 98 -8.90 -9.37 -15.15
CA PRO A 98 -9.87 -8.88 -16.12
C PRO A 98 -9.94 -7.35 -16.07
N ALA A 99 -10.50 -6.75 -17.12
CA ALA A 99 -10.76 -5.32 -17.13
C ALA A 99 -11.70 -4.97 -15.98
N SER A 100 -11.24 -4.11 -15.05
CA SER A 100 -11.96 -3.82 -13.82
C SER A 100 -11.42 -2.54 -13.22
N LEU A 101 -12.15 -1.99 -12.23
CA LEU A 101 -11.70 -0.83 -11.49
C LEU A 101 -10.39 -1.13 -10.75
N LEU A 102 -10.27 -2.33 -10.21
CA LEU A 102 -9.04 -2.75 -9.52
C LEU A 102 -7.83 -2.71 -10.44
N LYS A 103 -7.99 -3.21 -11.67
CA LYS A 103 -6.91 -3.17 -12.66
C LYS A 103 -6.50 -1.74 -12.99
N VAL A 104 -7.49 -0.85 -13.18
CA VAL A 104 -7.23 0.57 -13.47
C VAL A 104 -6.49 1.22 -12.30
N ARG A 105 -6.94 0.97 -11.08
CA ARG A 105 -6.30 1.54 -9.89
C ARG A 105 -4.86 1.07 -9.76
N LEU A 106 -4.60 -0.21 -9.97
CA LEU A 106 -3.24 -0.75 -9.88
C LEU A 106 -2.35 -0.18 -10.99
N LEU A 107 -2.87 -0.06 -12.21
CA LEU A 107 -2.14 0.54 -13.33
C LEU A 107 -1.70 1.98 -13.03
N THR A 108 -2.48 2.72 -12.26
CA THR A 108 -2.16 4.09 -11.89
C THR A 108 -0.84 4.20 -11.13
N TYR A 109 -0.46 3.14 -10.40
CA TYR A 109 0.77 3.13 -9.59
C TYR A 109 1.91 2.35 -10.22
N CYS A 110 1.69 1.78 -11.39
CA CYS A 110 2.72 1.13 -12.19
C CYS A 110 3.14 2.02 -13.37
#